data_06bf231cebd691b288065bf29f48233b
#
_entry.id   06bf231cebd691b288065bf29f48233b
#
_cell.length_a   1.000
_cell.length_b   1.000
_cell.length_c   1.000
_cell.angle_alpha   90.00
_cell.angle_beta   90.00
_cell.angle_gamma   90.00
#
_symmetry.space_group_name_H-M   'P 1'
#
loop_
_entity.id
_entity.type
_entity.pdbx_description
1 polymer ?
#
loop_
_entity_poly.entity_id
_entity_poly.type
_entity_poly.pdbx_seq_one_letter_code
_entity_poly.pdbx_strand_id
1 'polypeptide(L)'
;MQTGCIHCGQQHLLKDEAVAMHPKVSFRCTRCGLTTIVEIKRSVDQTVIISPMPSFARADASTQRLRLLPADDGLRLPDNLDVVLTVESGPQANQNFTLSQARTVIGRKGADIALEDPEISRHHCVIEVRERNVSLKDLDSTNGTFFEGERARAVLLKEGALFRIGSSVLRVTLRPK
;
A
#
# COMPACT_ATOMS: atom_id res chain seq x y z
N MET A 1 8.60 12.43 -28.91
CA MET A 1 7.49 11.49 -28.62
C MET A 1 6.16 12.26 -28.57
N GLN A 2 5.08 11.73 -29.23
CA GLN A 2 3.74 12.35 -29.14
C GLN A 2 2.94 11.69 -28.04
N THR A 3 2.23 12.50 -27.23
CA THR A 3 1.34 12.01 -26.17
C THR A 3 0.09 12.87 -26.07
N GLY A 4 -1.02 12.28 -25.66
CA GLY A 4 -2.29 12.97 -25.49
C GLY A 4 -2.51 13.41 -24.03
N CYS A 5 -3.12 14.56 -23.84
CA CYS A 5 -3.58 14.99 -22.53
C CYS A 5 -4.72 14.06 -22.04
N ILE A 6 -4.59 13.47 -20.85
CA ILE A 6 -5.59 12.57 -20.27
C ILE A 6 -6.93 13.25 -19.96
N HIS A 7 -6.94 14.58 -19.84
CA HIS A 7 -8.14 15.34 -19.48
C HIS A 7 -8.94 15.86 -20.69
N CYS A 8 -8.29 16.17 -21.82
CA CYS A 8 -8.98 16.78 -22.98
C CYS A 8 -8.58 16.19 -24.33
N GLY A 9 -7.73 15.16 -24.37
CA GLY A 9 -7.29 14.48 -25.58
C GLY A 9 -6.34 15.27 -26.49
N GLN A 10 -5.99 16.52 -26.13
CA GLN A 10 -5.07 17.35 -26.94
C GLN A 10 -3.70 16.69 -27.06
N GLN A 11 -3.20 16.56 -28.26
CA GLN A 11 -1.86 16.02 -28.56
C GLN A 11 -0.76 17.03 -28.25
N HIS A 12 0.31 16.57 -27.60
CA HIS A 12 1.50 17.35 -27.26
C HIS A 12 2.76 16.62 -27.73
N LEU A 13 3.73 17.38 -28.21
CA LEU A 13 5.07 16.88 -28.56
C LEU A 13 6.00 17.08 -27.36
N LEU A 14 6.42 15.97 -26.74
CA LEU A 14 7.44 16.00 -25.70
C LEU A 14 8.82 15.89 -26.34
N LYS A 15 9.77 16.72 -25.88
CA LYS A 15 11.17 16.66 -26.33
C LYS A 15 11.80 15.35 -25.85
N ASP A 16 12.52 14.69 -26.73
CA ASP A 16 13.10 13.36 -26.46
C ASP A 16 14.14 13.37 -25.33
N GLU A 17 14.79 14.50 -25.07
CA GLU A 17 15.73 14.69 -23.97
C GLU A 17 15.06 14.55 -22.58
N ALA A 18 13.83 15.06 -22.42
CA ALA A 18 13.08 14.93 -21.16
C ALA A 18 12.56 13.49 -20.92
N VAL A 19 12.36 12.75 -22.01
CA VAL A 19 11.87 11.37 -22.02
C VAL A 19 12.98 10.36 -21.73
N ALA A 20 14.23 10.69 -22.07
CA ALA A 20 15.38 9.78 -21.92
C ALA A 20 15.84 9.57 -20.48
N MET A 21 15.65 10.57 -19.61
CA MET A 21 16.19 10.56 -18.24
C MET A 21 15.22 10.10 -17.16
N HIS A 22 13.89 10.18 -17.40
CA HIS A 22 12.89 9.89 -16.36
C HIS A 22 11.83 8.88 -16.82
N PRO A 23 11.45 7.88 -15.98
CA PRO A 23 10.39 6.92 -16.30
C PRO A 23 9.00 7.56 -16.31
N LYS A 24 8.86 8.75 -15.73
CA LYS A 24 7.62 9.53 -15.68
C LYS A 24 7.91 10.97 -16.07
N VAL A 25 7.14 11.52 -16.99
CA VAL A 25 7.24 12.92 -17.42
C VAL A 25 5.89 13.60 -17.17
N SER A 26 5.94 14.76 -16.53
CA SER A 26 4.76 15.61 -16.34
C SER A 26 4.82 16.84 -17.23
N PHE A 27 3.69 17.22 -17.83
CA PHE A 27 3.56 18.46 -18.59
C PHE A 27 2.20 19.13 -18.33
N ARG A 28 2.17 20.44 -18.48
CA ARG A 28 0.93 21.21 -18.39
C ARG A 28 0.30 21.33 -19.77
N CYS A 29 -0.97 20.90 -19.91
CA CYS A 29 -1.67 20.97 -21.17
C CYS A 29 -1.96 22.43 -21.54
N THR A 30 -1.61 22.85 -22.76
CA THR A 30 -1.83 24.21 -23.25
C THR A 30 -3.30 24.50 -23.54
N ARG A 31 -4.15 23.48 -23.71
CA ARG A 31 -5.58 23.62 -23.99
C ARG A 31 -6.43 23.71 -22.73
N CYS A 32 -6.24 22.79 -21.76
CA CYS A 32 -7.08 22.73 -20.55
C CYS A 32 -6.39 23.23 -19.29
N GLY A 33 -5.08 23.55 -19.34
CA GLY A 33 -4.30 24.05 -18.21
C GLY A 33 -3.98 23.03 -17.12
N LEU A 34 -4.47 21.79 -17.21
CA LEU A 34 -4.24 20.75 -16.23
C LEU A 34 -2.92 20.02 -16.47
N THR A 35 -2.31 19.56 -15.38
CA THR A 35 -1.05 18.78 -15.45
C THR A 35 -1.35 17.32 -15.76
N THR A 36 -0.70 16.79 -16.77
CA THR A 36 -0.76 15.39 -17.19
C THR A 36 0.55 14.70 -16.88
N ILE A 37 0.50 13.51 -16.27
CA ILE A 37 1.67 12.66 -16.01
C ILE A 37 1.60 11.48 -16.98
N VAL A 38 2.69 11.26 -17.72
CA VAL A 38 2.83 10.15 -18.67
C VAL A 38 3.91 9.20 -18.19
N GLU A 39 3.57 7.92 -18.06
CA GLU A 39 4.53 6.85 -17.80
C GLU A 39 5.09 6.32 -19.11
N ILE A 40 6.41 6.35 -19.24
CA ILE A 40 7.10 5.88 -20.44
C ILE A 40 7.44 4.40 -20.24
N LYS A 41 6.64 3.53 -20.84
CA LYS A 41 6.98 2.10 -20.93
C LYS A 41 8.05 1.94 -21.98
N ARG A 42 9.29 1.64 -21.59
CA ARG A 42 10.33 1.19 -22.51
C ARG A 42 10.00 -0.24 -22.92
N SER A 43 9.52 -0.44 -24.14
CA SER A 43 9.45 -1.76 -24.75
C SER A 43 10.88 -2.20 -25.04
N VAL A 44 11.39 -3.13 -24.24
CA VAL A 44 12.57 -3.91 -24.64
C VAL A 44 12.05 -4.90 -25.67
N ASP A 45 12.45 -4.70 -26.93
CA ASP A 45 12.23 -5.67 -28.00
C ASP A 45 12.87 -7.00 -27.61
N GLN A 46 12.08 -7.89 -27.01
CA GLN A 46 12.35 -9.30 -27.03
C GLN A 46 11.36 -9.92 -27.99
N THR A 47 11.89 -10.31 -29.14
CA THR A 47 11.23 -11.18 -30.10
C THR A 47 10.95 -12.52 -29.39
N VAL A 48 9.79 -12.63 -28.78
CA VAL A 48 9.29 -13.91 -28.27
C VAL A 48 8.70 -14.65 -29.45
N ILE A 49 9.38 -15.70 -29.90
CA ILE A 49 8.84 -16.68 -30.84
C ILE A 49 7.65 -17.35 -30.14
N ILE A 50 6.44 -16.97 -30.55
CA ILE A 50 5.21 -17.59 -30.07
C ILE A 50 5.09 -18.94 -30.78
N SER A 51 5.41 -20.00 -30.10
CA SER A 51 5.00 -21.35 -30.52
C SER A 51 3.49 -21.47 -30.45
N PRO A 52 2.80 -22.08 -31.44
CA PRO A 52 1.35 -22.17 -31.43
C PRO A 52 0.88 -22.98 -30.22
N MET A 53 -0.02 -22.41 -29.45
CA MET A 53 -0.68 -23.09 -28.33
C MET A 53 -1.50 -24.27 -28.85
N PRO A 54 -1.44 -25.45 -28.23
CA PRO A 54 -2.35 -26.55 -28.51
C PRO A 54 -3.77 -26.15 -28.08
N SER A 55 -4.73 -26.45 -28.96
CA SER A 55 -6.15 -26.29 -28.72
C SER A 55 -6.59 -27.01 -27.46
N PHE A 56 -7.09 -26.25 -26.45
CA PHE A 56 -7.71 -26.85 -25.27
C PHE A 56 -9.03 -27.51 -25.63
N ALA A 57 -9.01 -28.83 -25.75
CA ALA A 57 -10.22 -29.65 -25.67
C ALA A 57 -10.90 -29.37 -24.30
N ARG A 58 -12.21 -29.22 -24.36
CA ARG A 58 -13.06 -29.14 -23.16
C ARG A 58 -12.81 -30.40 -22.32
N ALA A 59 -12.20 -30.23 -21.17
CA ALA A 59 -12.10 -31.23 -20.11
C ALA A 59 -12.93 -30.77 -18.92
N ASP A 60 -13.71 -31.69 -18.45
CA ASP A 60 -14.71 -31.66 -17.41
C ASP A 60 -14.38 -30.83 -16.16
N ALA A 61 -15.44 -30.18 -15.64
CA ALA A 61 -15.49 -29.51 -14.36
C ALA A 61 -15.36 -30.52 -13.21
N SER A 62 -14.16 -31.04 -12.97
CA SER A 62 -13.82 -31.58 -11.68
C SER A 62 -13.11 -30.49 -10.89
N THR A 63 -13.79 -30.01 -9.89
CA THR A 63 -13.38 -29.05 -8.89
C THR A 63 -12.11 -29.52 -8.18
N GLN A 64 -10.96 -29.41 -8.81
CA GLN A 64 -9.71 -29.33 -8.07
C GLN A 64 -9.67 -27.92 -7.49
N ARG A 65 -10.11 -27.82 -6.22
CA ARG A 65 -9.70 -26.72 -5.36
C ARG A 65 -8.19 -26.64 -5.46
N LEU A 66 -7.70 -25.71 -6.29
CA LEU A 66 -6.35 -25.20 -6.14
C LEU A 66 -6.32 -24.71 -4.68
N ARG A 67 -5.74 -25.54 -3.80
CA ARG A 67 -5.20 -25.06 -2.56
C ARG A 67 -4.15 -24.03 -2.98
N LEU A 68 -4.56 -22.76 -2.98
CA LEU A 68 -3.64 -21.67 -2.85
C LEU A 68 -2.88 -21.99 -1.56
N LEU A 69 -1.69 -22.54 -1.71
CA LEU A 69 -0.72 -22.53 -0.64
C LEU A 69 -0.68 -21.06 -0.20
N PRO A 70 -0.88 -20.76 1.09
CA PRO A 70 -0.67 -19.42 1.54
C PRO A 70 0.72 -19.02 1.04
N ALA A 71 0.78 -17.99 0.18
CA ALA A 71 2.04 -17.38 -0.14
C ALA A 71 2.63 -17.04 1.22
N ASP A 72 3.76 -17.65 1.56
CA ASP A 72 4.50 -17.25 2.75
C ASP A 72 5.02 -15.86 2.46
N ASP A 73 4.23 -14.87 2.84
CA ASP A 73 4.54 -13.45 2.64
C ASP A 73 5.72 -13.02 3.51
N GLY A 74 6.38 -13.96 4.20
CA GLY A 74 7.44 -13.69 5.16
C GLY A 74 6.96 -12.90 6.37
N LEU A 75 5.63 -12.85 6.57
CA LEU A 75 5.03 -12.20 7.74
C LEU A 75 5.20 -13.08 8.96
N ARG A 76 5.99 -12.59 9.92
CA ARG A 76 6.27 -13.31 11.17
C ARG A 76 6.51 -12.33 12.30
N LEU A 77 5.88 -12.59 13.45
CA LEU A 77 6.21 -11.89 14.68
C LEU A 77 7.60 -12.34 15.19
N PRO A 78 8.37 -11.44 15.79
CA PRO A 78 9.64 -11.80 16.39
C PRO A 78 9.42 -12.76 17.58
N ASP A 79 10.29 -13.77 17.71
CA ASP A 79 10.15 -14.77 18.76
C ASP A 79 10.45 -14.21 20.16
N ASN A 80 11.34 -13.22 20.24
CA ASN A 80 11.89 -12.66 21.48
C ASN A 80 11.41 -11.23 21.79
N LEU A 81 10.54 -10.67 20.95
CA LEU A 81 10.02 -9.30 21.12
C LEU A 81 8.51 -9.28 20.93
N ASP A 82 7.84 -8.47 21.72
CA ASP A 82 6.45 -8.10 21.51
C ASP A 82 6.36 -6.78 20.76
N VAL A 83 5.56 -6.73 19.73
CA VAL A 83 5.22 -5.48 19.04
C VAL A 83 3.99 -4.91 19.72
N VAL A 84 4.14 -3.74 20.33
CA VAL A 84 3.08 -3.07 21.10
C VAL A 84 2.72 -1.75 20.42
N LEU A 85 1.43 -1.52 20.21
CA LEU A 85 0.88 -0.24 19.79
C LEU A 85 0.31 0.46 21.01
N THR A 86 0.82 1.65 21.32
CA THR A 86 0.31 2.51 22.38
C THR A 86 -0.46 3.66 21.77
N VAL A 87 -1.68 3.92 22.23
CA VAL A 87 -2.45 5.12 21.83
C VAL A 87 -1.97 6.29 22.66
N GLU A 88 -1.24 7.22 22.05
CA GLU A 88 -0.69 8.41 22.71
C GLU A 88 -1.74 9.51 22.90
N SER A 89 -2.64 9.65 21.93
CA SER A 89 -3.73 10.62 21.99
C SER A 89 -4.96 10.13 21.22
N GLY A 90 -6.12 10.67 21.54
CA GLY A 90 -7.40 10.30 20.99
C GLY A 90 -8.36 9.75 22.03
N PRO A 91 -9.54 9.24 21.63
CA PRO A 91 -10.58 8.77 22.55
C PRO A 91 -10.13 7.64 23.49
N GLN A 92 -9.16 6.84 23.08
CA GLN A 92 -8.63 5.72 23.84
C GLN A 92 -7.15 5.91 24.24
N ALA A 93 -6.76 7.15 24.54
CA ALA A 93 -5.40 7.47 24.97
C ALA A 93 -4.95 6.58 26.14
N ASN A 94 -3.66 6.23 26.17
CA ASN A 94 -3.00 5.36 27.14
C ASN A 94 -3.37 3.85 27.05
N GLN A 95 -4.15 3.43 26.05
CA GLN A 95 -4.35 2.01 25.79
C GLN A 95 -3.16 1.41 25.03
N ASN A 96 -2.85 0.15 25.39
CA ASN A 96 -1.78 -0.63 24.76
C ASN A 96 -2.38 -1.88 24.11
N PHE A 97 -1.97 -2.16 22.89
CA PHE A 97 -2.36 -3.34 22.13
C PHE A 97 -1.12 -4.13 21.74
N THR A 98 -0.95 -5.31 22.29
CA THR A 98 0.12 -6.23 21.86
C THR A 98 -0.34 -6.99 20.64
N LEU A 99 0.44 -6.99 19.58
CA LEU A 99 0.13 -7.71 18.35
C LEU A 99 0.24 -9.21 18.58
N SER A 100 -0.84 -9.94 18.34
CA SER A 100 -0.89 -11.42 18.40
C SER A 100 -0.68 -12.06 17.01
N GLN A 101 -0.73 -11.27 15.95
CA GLN A 101 -0.60 -11.71 14.56
C GLN A 101 0.36 -10.81 13.81
N ALA A 102 1.11 -11.42 12.87
CA ALA A 102 2.06 -10.68 12.03
C ALA A 102 1.38 -9.73 11.02
N ARG A 103 0.08 -9.90 10.79
CA ARG A 103 -0.77 -8.99 10.05
C ARG A 103 -1.96 -8.63 10.90
N THR A 104 -2.06 -7.36 11.28
CA THR A 104 -3.08 -6.84 12.20
C THR A 104 -3.75 -5.64 11.56
N VAL A 105 -5.06 -5.71 11.37
CA VAL A 105 -5.88 -4.61 10.83
C VAL A 105 -6.32 -3.71 11.99
N ILE A 106 -6.17 -2.40 11.79
CA ILE A 106 -6.64 -1.36 12.72
C ILE A 106 -7.83 -0.64 12.07
N GLY A 107 -8.88 -0.43 12.84
CA GLY A 107 -10.06 0.26 12.34
C GLY A 107 -11.04 0.59 13.45
N ARG A 108 -12.19 1.20 13.07
CA ARG A 108 -13.20 1.63 14.03
C ARG A 108 -14.05 0.47 14.57
N LYS A 109 -14.37 -0.53 13.73
CA LYS A 109 -15.24 -1.64 14.13
C LYS A 109 -15.01 -2.86 13.24
N GLY A 110 -14.92 -4.04 13.85
CA GLY A 110 -14.72 -5.30 13.10
C GLY A 110 -13.30 -5.49 12.58
N ALA A 111 -12.33 -4.72 13.07
CA ALA A 111 -10.90 -4.87 12.86
C ALA A 111 -10.28 -5.66 14.04
N ASP A 112 -9.04 -6.14 13.85
CA ASP A 112 -8.32 -6.87 14.91
C ASP A 112 -8.04 -5.96 16.13
N ILE A 113 -7.70 -4.68 15.85
CA ILE A 113 -7.64 -3.62 16.85
C ILE A 113 -8.72 -2.61 16.52
N ALA A 114 -9.72 -2.51 17.38
CA ALA A 114 -10.83 -1.58 17.25
C ALA A 114 -10.57 -0.32 18.08
N LEU A 115 -10.56 0.84 17.41
CA LEU A 115 -10.45 2.15 18.04
C LEU A 115 -11.78 2.90 17.92
N GLU A 116 -12.28 3.41 19.05
CA GLU A 116 -13.55 4.14 19.15
C GLU A 116 -13.40 5.62 18.70
N ASP A 117 -12.86 5.81 17.51
CA ASP A 117 -12.65 7.11 16.91
C ASP A 117 -13.53 7.25 15.66
N PRO A 118 -14.48 8.21 15.62
CA PRO A 118 -15.41 8.38 14.51
C PRO A 118 -14.73 8.72 13.18
N GLU A 119 -13.52 9.28 13.24
CA GLU A 119 -12.74 9.63 12.04
C GLU A 119 -11.98 8.45 11.45
N ILE A 120 -11.95 7.30 12.14
CA ILE A 120 -11.31 6.07 11.67
C ILE A 120 -12.29 5.26 10.81
N SER A 121 -11.87 4.80 9.64
CA SER A 121 -12.62 3.87 8.78
C SER A 121 -12.77 2.50 9.46
N ARG A 122 -13.77 1.71 9.06
CA ARG A 122 -13.99 0.35 9.63
C ARG A 122 -12.74 -0.52 9.56
N HIS A 123 -12.08 -0.54 8.40
CA HIS A 123 -10.73 -1.06 8.18
C HIS A 123 -9.92 0.11 7.66
N HIS A 124 -9.06 0.68 8.50
CA HIS A 124 -8.37 1.92 8.18
C HIS A 124 -6.97 1.68 7.64
N CYS A 125 -6.19 0.92 8.38
CA CYS A 125 -4.83 0.56 7.99
C CYS A 125 -4.49 -0.85 8.49
N VAL A 126 -3.37 -1.37 8.01
CA VAL A 126 -2.84 -2.66 8.43
C VAL A 126 -1.38 -2.51 8.85
N ILE A 127 -1.05 -3.13 9.96
CA ILE A 127 0.34 -3.34 10.41
C ILE A 127 0.77 -4.73 9.94
N GLU A 128 1.89 -4.79 9.25
CA GLU A 128 2.54 -6.04 8.85
C GLU A 128 3.92 -6.11 9.48
N VAL A 129 4.20 -7.22 10.13
CA VAL A 129 5.47 -7.48 10.82
C VAL A 129 6.23 -8.58 10.09
N ARG A 130 7.49 -8.30 9.79
CA ARG A 130 8.46 -9.26 9.26
C ARG A 130 9.67 -9.26 10.17
N GLU A 131 9.67 -10.16 11.14
CA GLU A 131 10.68 -10.20 12.20
C GLU A 131 10.75 -8.86 12.95
N ARG A 132 11.79 -8.05 12.72
CA ARG A 132 11.96 -6.73 13.36
C ARG A 132 11.46 -5.56 12.50
N ASN A 133 11.04 -5.83 11.28
CA ASN A 133 10.54 -4.79 10.37
C ASN A 133 9.03 -4.66 10.52
N VAL A 134 8.59 -3.53 10.98
CA VAL A 134 7.16 -3.19 11.09
C VAL A 134 6.80 -2.25 9.95
N SER A 135 5.81 -2.61 9.16
CA SER A 135 5.27 -1.76 8.10
C SER A 135 3.81 -1.41 8.35
N LEU A 136 3.46 -0.19 8.01
CA LEU A 136 2.10 0.35 8.07
C LEU A 136 1.62 0.57 6.65
N LYS A 137 0.39 0.12 6.32
CA LYS A 137 -0.25 0.38 5.02
C LYS A 137 -1.66 0.89 5.22
N ASP A 138 -2.00 1.97 4.53
CA ASP A 138 -3.36 2.49 4.48
C ASP A 138 -4.24 1.58 3.62
N LEU A 139 -5.45 1.30 4.05
CA LEU A 139 -6.43 0.47 3.35
C LEU A 139 -7.48 1.34 2.63
N ASP A 140 -7.04 2.34 1.89
CA ASP A 140 -7.88 3.34 1.23
C ASP A 140 -8.87 4.00 2.20
N SER A 141 -8.34 4.39 3.36
CA SER A 141 -9.13 5.02 4.41
C SER A 141 -9.66 6.40 3.98
N THR A 142 -10.83 6.77 4.50
CA THR A 142 -11.50 8.02 4.14
C THR A 142 -10.65 9.25 4.48
N ASN A 143 -10.14 9.31 5.71
CA ASN A 143 -9.37 10.45 6.21
C ASN A 143 -7.87 10.31 6.00
N GLY A 144 -7.38 9.11 5.65
CA GLY A 144 -5.96 8.83 5.42
C GLY A 144 -5.18 8.52 6.68
N THR A 145 -4.06 7.85 6.48
CA THR A 145 -3.03 7.57 7.49
C THR A 145 -1.90 8.58 7.33
N PHE A 146 -1.38 9.10 8.44
CA PHE A 146 -0.33 10.13 8.44
C PHE A 146 0.88 9.67 9.23
N PHE A 147 2.06 9.89 8.66
CA PHE A 147 3.35 9.63 9.29
C PHE A 147 4.26 10.85 9.09
N GLU A 148 4.88 11.33 10.18
CA GLU A 148 5.72 12.55 10.16
C GLU A 148 5.03 13.78 9.52
N GLY A 149 3.72 13.88 9.69
CA GLY A 149 2.91 14.98 9.15
C GLY A 149 2.46 14.82 7.70
N GLU A 150 2.96 13.82 6.98
CA GLU A 150 2.59 13.53 5.59
C GLU A 150 1.62 12.36 5.48
N ARG A 151 0.75 12.38 4.47
CA ARG A 151 -0.14 11.26 4.17
C ARG A 151 0.64 10.10 3.59
N ALA A 152 0.63 8.98 4.30
CA ALA A 152 1.35 7.77 3.92
C ALA A 152 0.40 6.69 3.40
N ARG A 153 0.71 6.10 2.24
CA ARG A 153 0.04 4.88 1.75
C ARG A 153 0.70 3.61 2.28
N ALA A 154 2.02 3.64 2.37
CA ALA A 154 2.81 2.57 2.98
C ALA A 154 4.11 3.17 3.52
N VAL A 155 4.51 2.76 4.73
CA VAL A 155 5.72 3.24 5.39
C VAL A 155 6.29 2.16 6.31
N LEU A 156 7.63 2.13 6.45
CA LEU A 156 8.30 1.34 7.48
C LEU A 156 8.38 2.13 8.78
N LEU A 157 7.89 1.53 9.85
CA LEU A 157 7.91 2.11 11.18
C LEU A 157 9.13 1.62 11.95
N LYS A 158 9.90 2.57 12.49
CA LYS A 158 11.01 2.28 13.40
C LYS A 158 10.47 2.18 14.84
N GLU A 159 11.32 1.67 15.73
CA GLU A 159 11.10 1.71 17.18
C GLU A 159 10.75 3.13 17.62
N GLY A 160 9.65 3.28 18.37
CA GLY A 160 9.16 4.57 18.86
C GLY A 160 8.45 5.43 17.80
N ALA A 161 8.28 4.96 16.58
CA ALA A 161 7.62 5.71 15.52
C ALA A 161 6.16 6.04 15.87
N LEU A 162 5.76 7.28 15.58
CA LEU A 162 4.40 7.79 15.76
C LEU A 162 3.71 7.89 14.41
N PHE A 163 2.46 7.44 14.35
CA PHE A 163 1.59 7.66 13.19
C PHE A 163 0.18 8.06 13.65
N ARG A 164 -0.54 8.78 12.81
CA ARG A 164 -1.88 9.29 13.11
C ARG A 164 -2.91 8.69 12.15
N ILE A 165 -4.02 8.24 12.70
CA ILE A 165 -5.22 7.81 11.98
C ILE A 165 -6.44 8.47 12.64
N GLY A 166 -7.25 9.16 11.85
CA GLY A 166 -8.32 10.00 12.41
C GLY A 166 -7.75 11.03 13.40
N SER A 167 -8.36 11.13 14.57
CA SER A 167 -7.89 11.95 15.70
C SER A 167 -6.90 11.23 16.62
N SER A 168 -6.68 9.94 16.42
CA SER A 168 -5.83 9.09 17.25
C SER A 168 -4.38 9.06 16.75
N VAL A 169 -3.42 9.19 17.68
CA VAL A 169 -1.98 9.03 17.44
C VAL A 169 -1.51 7.77 18.15
N LEU A 170 -0.83 6.90 17.41
CA LEU A 170 -0.32 5.63 17.91
C LEU A 170 1.21 5.60 17.82
N ARG A 171 1.82 4.96 18.84
CA ARG A 171 3.26 4.67 18.88
C ARG A 171 3.50 3.18 18.72
N VAL A 172 4.49 2.83 17.93
CA VAL A 172 5.00 1.45 17.83
C VAL A 172 6.17 1.27 18.79
N THR A 173 6.14 0.23 19.61
CA THR A 173 7.22 -0.12 20.53
C THR A 173 7.52 -1.62 20.42
N LEU A 174 8.81 -1.97 20.41
CA LEU A 174 9.28 -3.34 20.46
C LEU A 174 9.77 -3.63 21.89
N ARG A 175 9.08 -4.51 22.63
CA ARG A 175 9.43 -4.86 24.01
C ARG A 175 9.99 -6.27 24.08
N PRO A 176 11.05 -6.54 24.84
CA PRO A 176 11.47 -7.91 25.14
C PRO A 176 10.33 -8.68 25.83
N LYS A 177 10.18 -9.95 25.43
CA LYS A 177 9.25 -10.89 26.10
C LYS A 177 9.75 -11.31 27.45
#